data_67444170c49f6e67f2077aea56a07e31
#
_entry.id   67444170c49f6e67f2077aea56a07e31
#
_cell.length_a   1.000
_cell.length_b   1.000
_cell.length_c   1.000
_cell.angle_alpha   90.00
_cell.angle_beta   90.00
_cell.angle_gamma   90.00
#
_symmetry.space_group_name_H-M   'P 1'
#
loop_
_entity.id
_entity.type
_entity.pdbx_description
1 polymer ?
#
loop_
_entity_poly.entity_id
_entity_poly.type
_entity_poly.pdbx_seq_one_letter_code
_entity_poly.pdbx_strand_id
1 'polypeptide(L)'
;MLAEDFDVDMANVEPKAAVMAPLATKALFTDVVTVGERGYAAVGDRGLIMLSADGQRWQQSVVPVQALLTSVYFIDADYGWAVGHDATILHTQDGGVTWQLQQFLPETDKPLMDIYFFNRQQGMAVGAYGMFYTTEDGGKNWQATFHLSLVSADDQDFLAELAETDPEGYLLERESVLPHFNRVTVQGEQILMVGEAGFVAVSDDAGQNWRRLEEFYNGSLFDIHRTATGSLLVAGLRGNVFRSSDDGDSWQEIELPVSATLHSIFEDDAGHIYLTGNAGALLQSQDNGQRFTDLSQPDGRAILNGLPLAKNLILVTETGIKLTPIGKSE
;
A
#
# COMPACT_ATOMS: atom_id res chain seq x y z
N MET A 1 10.40 -14.01 -41.81
CA MET A 1 9.51 -13.00 -41.21
C MET A 1 10.26 -12.54 -39.99
N LEU A 2 10.97 -11.42 -40.12
CA LEU A 2 11.73 -10.82 -39.01
C LEU A 2 10.70 -10.22 -38.07
N ALA A 3 10.81 -10.53 -36.76
CA ALA A 3 10.08 -9.82 -35.73
C ALA A 3 10.58 -8.36 -35.77
N GLU A 4 9.71 -7.43 -36.08
CA GLU A 4 9.97 -6.02 -35.85
C GLU A 4 9.98 -5.82 -34.34
N ASP A 5 11.17 -5.56 -33.79
CA ASP A 5 11.31 -5.05 -32.43
C ASP A 5 10.63 -3.68 -32.40
N PHE A 6 9.42 -3.61 -31.82
CA PHE A 6 8.79 -2.36 -31.46
C PHE A 6 9.52 -1.83 -30.21
N ASP A 7 10.63 -1.16 -30.43
CA ASP A 7 11.31 -0.37 -29.42
C ASP A 7 10.42 0.86 -29.16
N VAL A 8 9.46 0.73 -28.24
CA VAL A 8 8.63 1.85 -27.80
C VAL A 8 9.51 2.68 -26.87
N ASP A 9 9.85 3.89 -27.29
CA ASP A 9 10.53 4.86 -26.42
C ASP A 9 9.60 5.22 -25.24
N MET A 10 9.76 4.53 -24.11
CA MET A 10 8.92 4.68 -22.93
C MET A 10 9.03 6.07 -22.30
N ALA A 11 10.13 6.79 -22.52
CA ALA A 11 10.32 8.15 -22.00
C ALA A 11 9.39 9.19 -22.67
N ASN A 12 8.74 8.85 -23.78
CA ASN A 12 7.80 9.71 -24.51
C ASN A 12 6.35 9.20 -24.49
N VAL A 13 6.01 8.29 -23.56
CA VAL A 13 4.64 7.80 -23.43
C VAL A 13 3.79 8.83 -22.72
N GLU A 14 2.81 9.40 -23.43
CA GLU A 14 1.84 10.31 -22.84
C GLU A 14 0.79 9.54 -22.02
N PRO A 15 0.45 9.99 -20.80
CA PRO A 15 -0.60 9.37 -19.99
C PRO A 15 -1.96 9.48 -20.68
N LYS A 16 -2.77 8.42 -20.58
CA LYS A 16 -4.13 8.39 -21.12
C LYS A 16 -5.14 8.46 -19.98
N ALA A 17 -6.15 9.31 -20.12
CA ALA A 17 -7.19 9.43 -19.11
C ALA A 17 -7.97 8.11 -18.93
N ALA A 18 -8.38 7.84 -17.70
CA ALA A 18 -9.24 6.70 -17.34
C ALA A 18 -10.57 6.79 -18.09
N VAL A 19 -11.05 5.65 -18.58
CA VAL A 19 -12.30 5.56 -19.32
C VAL A 19 -13.47 5.45 -18.35
N MET A 20 -14.48 6.30 -18.51
CA MET A 20 -15.74 6.19 -17.75
C MET A 20 -16.47 4.91 -18.15
N ALA A 21 -16.60 3.97 -17.23
CA ALA A 21 -17.11 2.62 -17.50
C ALA A 21 -18.41 2.33 -16.72
N PRO A 22 -19.48 1.84 -17.40
CA PRO A 22 -20.75 1.53 -16.72
C PRO A 22 -20.62 0.43 -15.64
N LEU A 23 -19.61 -0.43 -15.76
CA LEU A 23 -19.34 -1.53 -14.82
C LEU A 23 -18.06 -1.30 -14.00
N ALA A 24 -17.64 -0.06 -13.80
CA ALA A 24 -16.42 0.28 -13.06
C ALA A 24 -16.36 -0.43 -11.69
N THR A 25 -17.48 -0.52 -10.96
CA THR A 25 -17.56 -1.19 -9.65
C THR A 25 -17.31 -2.72 -9.69
N LYS A 26 -17.16 -3.32 -10.87
CA LYS A 26 -16.87 -4.75 -11.06
C LYS A 26 -15.43 -5.04 -11.47
N ALA A 27 -14.60 -4.00 -11.54
CA ALA A 27 -13.17 -4.14 -11.83
C ALA A 27 -12.38 -4.57 -10.58
N LEU A 28 -11.08 -4.81 -10.75
CA LEU A 28 -10.16 -5.01 -9.63
C LEU A 28 -9.98 -3.68 -8.89
N PHE A 29 -10.09 -3.73 -7.56
CA PHE A 29 -9.72 -2.64 -6.65
C PHE A 29 -8.68 -3.15 -5.65
N THR A 30 -7.71 -2.29 -5.37
CA THR A 30 -6.52 -2.58 -4.56
C THR A 30 -6.59 -1.96 -3.18
N ASP A 31 -7.19 -0.76 -3.08
CA ASP A 31 -7.23 -0.02 -1.82
C ASP A 31 -8.56 0.72 -1.63
N VAL A 32 -8.95 0.97 -0.36
CA VAL A 32 -10.13 1.72 0.03
C VAL A 32 -9.89 2.48 1.33
N VAL A 33 -10.25 3.76 1.35
CA VAL A 33 -10.06 4.65 2.50
C VAL A 33 -11.30 5.51 2.77
N THR A 34 -11.34 6.09 3.96
CA THR A 34 -12.31 7.16 4.30
C THR A 34 -11.86 8.50 3.71
N VAL A 35 -12.84 9.32 3.27
CA VAL A 35 -12.63 10.69 2.79
C VAL A 35 -13.25 11.66 3.80
N GLY A 36 -12.67 11.72 5.00
CA GLY A 36 -13.24 12.47 6.10
C GLY A 36 -14.74 12.17 6.30
N GLU A 37 -15.57 13.21 6.42
CA GLU A 37 -17.02 13.05 6.55
C GLU A 37 -17.75 12.87 5.20
N ARG A 38 -17.05 12.92 4.05
CA ARG A 38 -17.67 12.76 2.72
C ARG A 38 -17.97 11.32 2.34
N GLY A 39 -17.39 10.35 3.03
CA GLY A 39 -17.57 8.91 2.78
C GLY A 39 -16.28 8.19 2.42
N TYR A 40 -16.21 7.55 1.27
CA TYR A 40 -15.18 6.56 0.93
C TYR A 40 -14.64 6.78 -0.48
N ALA A 41 -13.37 6.46 -0.66
CA ALA A 41 -12.71 6.35 -1.96
C ALA A 41 -12.08 4.96 -2.12
N ALA A 42 -12.23 4.36 -3.30
CA ALA A 42 -11.57 3.11 -3.66
C ALA A 42 -10.79 3.30 -4.97
N VAL A 43 -9.59 2.73 -5.06
CA VAL A 43 -8.71 2.81 -6.23
C VAL A 43 -8.40 1.43 -6.79
N GLY A 44 -8.03 1.35 -8.08
CA GLY A 44 -7.71 0.06 -8.69
C GLY A 44 -7.28 0.14 -10.14
N ASP A 45 -7.66 -0.88 -10.91
CA ASP A 45 -7.22 -1.10 -12.29
C ASP A 45 -7.58 0.05 -13.22
N ARG A 46 -6.69 0.31 -14.21
CA ARG A 46 -6.89 1.30 -15.29
C ARG A 46 -7.23 2.71 -14.82
N GLY A 47 -6.63 3.16 -13.74
CA GLY A 47 -6.85 4.49 -13.18
C GLY A 47 -8.23 4.66 -12.55
N LEU A 48 -8.92 3.57 -12.21
CA LEU A 48 -10.22 3.67 -11.56
C LEU A 48 -10.08 4.25 -10.16
N ILE A 49 -10.82 5.32 -9.92
CA ILE A 49 -11.08 5.86 -8.59
C ILE A 49 -12.59 6.01 -8.46
N MET A 50 -13.15 5.42 -7.41
CA MET A 50 -14.57 5.42 -7.13
C MET A 50 -14.84 6.13 -5.81
N LEU A 51 -15.84 6.98 -5.76
CA LEU A 51 -16.31 7.69 -4.56
C LEU A 51 -17.67 7.19 -4.14
N SER A 52 -17.91 7.09 -2.83
CA SER A 52 -19.21 6.75 -2.26
C SER A 52 -19.46 7.50 -0.96
N ALA A 53 -20.63 8.11 -0.80
CA ALA A 53 -21.04 8.72 0.45
C ALA A 53 -21.61 7.72 1.46
N ASP A 54 -22.04 6.54 1.01
CA ASP A 54 -22.78 5.57 1.82
C ASP A 54 -22.19 4.14 1.79
N GLY A 55 -21.08 3.94 1.05
CA GLY A 55 -20.45 2.63 0.84
C GLY A 55 -21.26 1.68 -0.05
N GLN A 56 -22.40 2.12 -0.60
CA GLN A 56 -23.28 1.29 -1.43
C GLN A 56 -23.35 1.77 -2.88
N ARG A 57 -23.46 3.06 -3.07
CA ARG A 57 -23.54 3.70 -4.39
C ARG A 57 -22.21 4.38 -4.69
N TRP A 58 -21.56 3.96 -5.76
CA TRP A 58 -20.24 4.40 -6.16
C TRP A 58 -20.29 5.18 -7.46
N GLN A 59 -19.57 6.28 -7.52
CA GLN A 59 -19.41 7.13 -8.69
C GLN A 59 -17.95 7.20 -9.10
N GLN A 60 -17.66 7.03 -10.38
CA GLN A 60 -16.29 7.10 -10.91
C GLN A 60 -15.82 8.56 -10.99
N SER A 61 -14.60 8.80 -10.57
CA SER A 61 -13.91 10.09 -10.65
C SER A 61 -13.30 10.34 -12.03
N VAL A 62 -12.96 11.59 -12.32
CA VAL A 62 -12.18 11.96 -13.51
C VAL A 62 -10.68 11.85 -13.19
N VAL A 63 -10.00 10.92 -13.84
CA VAL A 63 -8.59 10.57 -13.57
C VAL A 63 -7.78 10.67 -14.87
N PRO A 64 -6.60 11.32 -14.87
CA PRO A 64 -5.82 11.59 -16.09
C PRO A 64 -4.95 10.43 -16.56
N VAL A 65 -4.94 9.27 -15.87
CA VAL A 65 -4.10 8.11 -16.20
C VAL A 65 -4.90 6.82 -16.27
N GLN A 66 -4.33 5.79 -16.89
CA GLN A 66 -4.83 4.40 -16.90
C GLN A 66 -3.89 3.43 -16.16
N ALA A 67 -2.92 3.92 -15.39
CA ALA A 67 -2.07 3.07 -14.57
C ALA A 67 -2.92 2.32 -13.52
N LEU A 68 -2.53 1.09 -13.17
CA LEU A 68 -3.08 0.41 -12.00
C LEU A 68 -2.66 1.22 -10.76
N LEU A 69 -3.65 1.68 -9.99
CA LEU A 69 -3.41 2.38 -8.72
C LEU A 69 -3.32 1.34 -7.60
N THR A 70 -2.37 1.52 -6.68
CA THR A 70 -2.03 0.57 -5.60
C THR A 70 -2.51 1.04 -4.25
N SER A 71 -2.43 2.35 -3.98
CA SER A 71 -2.83 2.94 -2.69
C SER A 71 -3.44 4.32 -2.88
N VAL A 72 -4.29 4.73 -1.93
CA VAL A 72 -4.91 6.05 -1.86
C VAL A 72 -4.91 6.55 -0.41
N TYR A 73 -4.63 7.82 -0.22
CA TYR A 73 -4.59 8.47 1.08
C TYR A 73 -5.34 9.81 1.04
N PHE A 74 -6.14 10.09 2.06
CA PHE A 74 -6.78 11.38 2.28
C PHE A 74 -6.40 11.93 3.65
N ILE A 75 -5.84 13.15 3.67
CA ILE A 75 -5.51 13.82 4.92
C ILE A 75 -6.71 14.53 5.53
N ASP A 76 -7.66 14.88 4.70
CA ASP A 76 -8.95 15.49 5.08
C ASP A 76 -10.02 15.25 4.00
N ALA A 77 -11.18 15.89 4.14
CA ALA A 77 -12.29 15.70 3.21
C ALA A 77 -12.02 16.22 1.78
N ASP A 78 -11.03 17.09 1.58
CA ASP A 78 -10.76 17.73 0.30
C ASP A 78 -9.47 17.24 -0.35
N TYR A 79 -8.40 17.05 0.45
CA TYR A 79 -7.05 16.78 -0.03
C TYR A 79 -6.70 15.30 0.07
N GLY A 80 -6.30 14.71 -1.07
CA GLY A 80 -5.87 13.32 -1.12
C GLY A 80 -4.88 13.06 -2.24
N TRP A 81 -4.18 11.93 -2.15
CA TRP A 81 -3.21 11.44 -3.13
C TRP A 81 -3.45 9.97 -3.41
N ALA A 82 -3.10 9.54 -4.61
CA ALA A 82 -3.10 8.14 -5.00
C ALA A 82 -1.83 7.81 -5.77
N VAL A 83 -1.33 6.59 -5.59
CA VAL A 83 -0.12 6.11 -6.25
C VAL A 83 -0.35 4.80 -6.97
N GLY A 84 0.58 4.42 -7.87
CA GLY A 84 0.47 3.16 -8.58
C GLY A 84 1.62 2.86 -9.53
N HIS A 85 1.31 2.04 -10.52
CA HIS A 85 2.25 1.64 -11.57
C HIS A 85 2.80 2.85 -12.33
N ASP A 86 3.93 2.65 -13.03
CA ASP A 86 4.64 3.70 -13.75
C ASP A 86 5.08 4.86 -12.83
N ALA A 87 5.36 4.56 -11.56
CA ALA A 87 5.64 5.54 -10.50
C ALA A 87 4.63 6.70 -10.47
N THR A 88 3.37 6.40 -10.81
CA THR A 88 2.29 7.39 -10.87
C THR A 88 2.01 7.98 -9.49
N ILE A 89 1.87 9.31 -9.43
CA ILE A 89 1.34 10.05 -8.28
C ILE A 89 0.26 11.00 -8.75
N LEU A 90 -0.92 10.88 -8.14
CA LEU A 90 -2.10 11.70 -8.39
C LEU A 90 -2.43 12.52 -7.14
N HIS A 91 -3.03 13.69 -7.34
CA HIS A 91 -3.48 14.58 -6.27
C HIS A 91 -4.87 15.13 -6.55
N THR A 92 -5.69 15.22 -5.51
CA THR A 92 -7.00 15.87 -5.53
C THR A 92 -7.09 16.98 -4.48
N GLN A 93 -7.91 18.00 -4.78
CA GLN A 93 -8.23 19.11 -3.87
C GLN A 93 -9.76 19.32 -3.73
N ASP A 94 -10.55 18.40 -4.29
CA ASP A 94 -12.01 18.47 -4.32
C ASP A 94 -12.69 17.21 -3.75
N GLY A 95 -11.96 16.47 -2.91
CA GLY A 95 -12.44 15.24 -2.26
C GLY A 95 -12.50 14.05 -3.22
N GLY A 96 -11.61 14.03 -4.21
CA GLY A 96 -11.46 12.93 -5.14
C GLY A 96 -12.36 13.00 -6.38
N VAL A 97 -13.13 14.07 -6.58
CA VAL A 97 -13.99 14.23 -7.78
C VAL A 97 -13.14 14.33 -9.05
N THR A 98 -12.07 15.13 -8.98
CA THR A 98 -11.06 15.25 -10.05
C THR A 98 -9.66 15.06 -9.51
N TRP A 99 -8.77 14.52 -10.34
CA TRP A 99 -7.39 14.22 -10.00
C TRP A 99 -6.43 14.89 -10.97
N GLN A 100 -5.33 15.38 -10.44
CA GLN A 100 -4.22 15.98 -11.21
C GLN A 100 -3.00 15.04 -11.14
N LEU A 101 -2.32 14.89 -12.25
CA LEU A 101 -1.08 14.13 -12.34
C LEU A 101 0.07 14.97 -11.78
N GLN A 102 0.77 14.43 -10.76
CA GLN A 102 1.98 15.03 -10.19
C GLN A 102 3.25 14.34 -10.69
N GLN A 103 3.21 13.01 -10.89
CA GLN A 103 4.31 12.22 -11.43
C GLN A 103 3.78 11.07 -12.29
N PHE A 104 4.52 10.76 -13.35
CA PHE A 104 4.31 9.61 -14.22
C PHE A 104 5.63 9.28 -14.91
N LEU A 105 6.23 8.13 -14.58
CA LEU A 105 7.56 7.71 -15.04
C LEU A 105 7.50 6.28 -15.60
N PRO A 106 6.85 6.07 -16.77
CA PRO A 106 6.64 4.74 -17.34
C PRO A 106 7.95 4.03 -17.70
N GLU A 107 9.03 4.78 -17.95
CA GLU A 107 10.35 4.22 -18.22
C GLU A 107 10.97 3.49 -17.03
N THR A 108 10.48 3.73 -15.82
CA THR A 108 10.99 3.02 -14.64
C THR A 108 10.43 1.61 -14.53
N ASP A 109 9.25 1.35 -15.12
CA ASP A 109 8.50 0.08 -15.01
C ASP A 109 8.39 -0.44 -13.56
N LYS A 110 8.29 0.49 -12.62
CA LYS A 110 8.25 0.21 -11.16
C LYS A 110 7.01 0.86 -10.54
N PRO A 111 6.20 0.12 -9.76
CA PRO A 111 5.08 0.70 -9.03
C PRO A 111 5.54 1.42 -7.75
N LEU A 112 4.88 2.52 -7.42
CA LEU A 112 4.72 2.96 -6.05
C LEU A 112 3.65 2.08 -5.38
N MET A 113 3.88 1.70 -4.11
CA MET A 113 3.02 0.77 -3.39
C MET A 113 2.18 1.45 -2.34
N ASP A 114 2.72 2.49 -1.68
CA ASP A 114 2.02 3.23 -0.63
C ASP A 114 2.39 4.70 -0.60
N ILE A 115 1.50 5.53 -0.03
CA ILE A 115 1.67 6.98 0.09
C ILE A 115 1.10 7.49 1.41
N TYR A 116 1.82 8.41 2.05
CA TYR A 116 1.39 9.06 3.28
C TYR A 116 1.75 10.54 3.29
N PHE A 117 0.87 11.36 3.85
CA PHE A 117 1.12 12.81 4.08
C PHE A 117 0.98 13.15 5.56
N PHE A 118 2.00 13.81 6.13
CA PHE A 118 2.00 14.32 7.50
C PHE A 118 1.13 15.58 7.64
N ASN A 119 1.10 16.36 6.58
CA ASN A 119 0.27 17.56 6.39
C ASN A 119 0.10 17.81 4.89
N ARG A 120 -0.64 18.85 4.49
CA ARG A 120 -0.89 19.14 3.07
C ARG A 120 0.36 19.49 2.24
N GLN A 121 1.52 19.66 2.86
CA GLN A 121 2.78 20.02 2.19
C GLN A 121 3.79 18.87 2.19
N GLN A 122 3.91 18.17 3.31
CA GLN A 122 4.93 17.16 3.52
C GLN A 122 4.34 15.75 3.42
N GLY A 123 4.94 14.94 2.55
CA GLY A 123 4.52 13.58 2.34
C GLY A 123 5.64 12.71 1.78
N MET A 124 5.38 11.41 1.75
CA MET A 124 6.27 10.42 1.18
C MET A 124 5.49 9.37 0.39
N ALA A 125 6.13 8.76 -0.61
CA ALA A 125 5.64 7.62 -1.35
C ALA A 125 6.74 6.57 -1.44
N VAL A 126 6.37 5.30 -1.26
CA VAL A 126 7.30 4.16 -1.25
C VAL A 126 6.87 3.10 -2.27
N GLY A 127 7.81 2.27 -2.72
CA GLY A 127 7.46 1.28 -3.74
C GLY A 127 8.53 0.24 -4.04
N ALA A 128 8.48 -0.28 -5.25
CA ALA A 128 9.31 -1.37 -5.72
C ALA A 128 10.80 -1.02 -5.69
N TYR A 129 11.63 -2.01 -5.33
CA TYR A 129 13.10 -1.90 -5.31
C TYR A 129 13.60 -0.70 -4.52
N GLY A 130 13.01 -0.46 -3.35
CA GLY A 130 13.41 0.61 -2.46
C GLY A 130 13.07 2.03 -2.97
N MET A 131 12.16 2.16 -3.96
CA MET A 131 11.68 3.48 -4.39
C MET A 131 11.15 4.25 -3.18
N PHE A 132 11.69 5.45 -3.00
CA PHE A 132 11.31 6.34 -1.93
C PHE A 132 11.33 7.78 -2.43
N TYR A 133 10.18 8.43 -2.41
CA TYR A 133 10.01 9.82 -2.80
C TYR A 133 9.49 10.65 -1.63
N THR A 134 9.96 11.87 -1.50
CA THR A 134 9.47 12.86 -0.53
C THR A 134 9.06 14.15 -1.21
N THR A 135 8.15 14.88 -0.59
CA THR A 135 7.75 16.22 -1.00
C THR A 135 7.61 17.14 0.21
N GLU A 136 7.90 18.42 0.02
CA GLU A 136 7.72 19.50 1.01
C GLU A 136 6.75 20.60 0.52
N ASP A 137 6.15 20.41 -0.67
CA ASP A 137 5.31 21.43 -1.33
C ASP A 137 3.96 20.89 -1.83
N GLY A 138 3.50 19.78 -1.22
CA GLY A 138 2.22 19.14 -1.55
C GLY A 138 2.27 18.33 -2.84
N GLY A 139 3.46 17.86 -3.22
CA GLY A 139 3.70 17.05 -4.40
C GLY A 139 3.85 17.84 -5.71
N LYS A 140 4.08 19.16 -5.64
CA LYS A 140 4.47 19.93 -6.84
C LYS A 140 5.84 19.51 -7.33
N ASN A 141 6.72 19.13 -6.39
CA ASN A 141 8.00 18.51 -6.65
C ASN A 141 8.17 17.28 -5.78
N TRP A 142 8.56 16.16 -6.40
CA TRP A 142 8.91 14.92 -5.73
C TRP A 142 10.41 14.68 -5.85
N GLN A 143 11.06 14.38 -4.73
CA GLN A 143 12.49 14.10 -4.67
C GLN A 143 12.71 12.63 -4.35
N ALA A 144 13.40 11.92 -5.24
CA ALA A 144 13.84 10.54 -4.97
C ALA A 144 14.96 10.53 -3.92
N THR A 145 14.85 9.65 -2.94
CA THR A 145 15.81 9.49 -1.86
C THR A 145 16.24 8.03 -1.75
N PHE A 146 17.54 7.79 -1.58
CA PHE A 146 18.08 6.47 -1.28
C PHE A 146 18.57 6.43 0.17
N HIS A 147 17.98 5.55 0.96
CA HIS A 147 18.33 5.38 2.37
C HIS A 147 19.31 4.22 2.54
N LEU A 148 20.61 4.52 2.56
CA LEU A 148 21.67 3.50 2.76
C LEU A 148 21.49 2.72 4.05
N SER A 149 20.94 3.32 5.11
CA SER A 149 20.64 2.68 6.39
C SER A 149 19.59 1.55 6.32
N LEU A 150 18.83 1.47 5.21
CA LEU A 150 17.87 0.38 4.96
C LEU A 150 18.48 -0.81 4.24
N VAL A 151 19.65 -0.64 3.65
CA VAL A 151 20.43 -1.73 3.01
C VAL A 151 20.99 -2.64 4.10
N SER A 152 21.11 -3.96 3.81
CA SER A 152 21.74 -4.90 4.73
C SER A 152 23.21 -4.52 4.99
N ALA A 153 23.79 -4.92 6.13
CA ALA A 153 25.19 -4.60 6.45
C ALA A 153 26.17 -5.14 5.39
N ASP A 154 25.95 -6.37 4.92
CA ASP A 154 26.79 -7.00 3.91
C ASP A 154 26.72 -6.24 2.56
N ASP A 155 25.53 -5.81 2.15
CA ASP A 155 25.33 -5.04 0.92
C ASP A 155 25.85 -3.59 1.05
N GLN A 156 25.87 -3.00 2.26
CA GLN A 156 26.48 -1.67 2.47
C GLN A 156 28.00 -1.74 2.24
N ASP A 157 28.68 -2.78 2.73
CA ASP A 157 30.10 -2.97 2.50
C ASP A 157 30.40 -3.18 1.00
N PHE A 158 29.59 -3.98 0.32
CA PHE A 158 29.68 -4.18 -1.13
C PHE A 158 29.45 -2.88 -1.91
N LEU A 159 28.43 -2.10 -1.58
CA LEU A 159 28.16 -0.81 -2.21
C LEU A 159 29.31 0.20 -1.97
N ALA A 160 29.92 0.17 -0.79
CA ALA A 160 31.06 1.02 -0.49
C ALA A 160 32.28 0.68 -1.35
N GLU A 161 32.59 -0.61 -1.54
CA GLU A 161 33.64 -1.06 -2.44
C GLU A 161 33.32 -0.69 -3.91
N LEU A 162 32.08 -0.89 -4.34
CA LEU A 162 31.65 -0.59 -5.70
C LEU A 162 31.75 0.91 -6.01
N ALA A 163 31.41 1.78 -5.05
CA ALA A 163 31.51 3.22 -5.20
C ALA A 163 32.94 3.71 -5.48
N GLU A 164 33.95 2.99 -4.96
CA GLU A 164 35.36 3.31 -5.18
C GLU A 164 35.92 2.71 -6.47
N THR A 165 35.47 1.50 -6.83
CA THR A 165 36.05 0.70 -7.92
C THR A 165 35.27 0.80 -9.24
N ASP A 166 33.95 0.93 -9.18
CA ASP A 166 33.05 1.02 -10.33
C ASP A 166 31.84 1.92 -10.02
N PRO A 167 31.97 3.26 -10.16
CA PRO A 167 30.89 4.21 -9.88
C PRO A 167 29.64 4.02 -10.74
N GLU A 168 29.75 3.50 -11.97
CA GLU A 168 28.60 3.21 -12.83
C GLU A 168 27.85 1.97 -12.32
N GLY A 169 28.57 0.91 -11.95
CA GLY A 169 28.02 -0.28 -11.32
C GLY A 169 27.34 0.06 -9.98
N TYR A 170 27.91 0.97 -9.17
CA TYR A 170 27.30 1.44 -7.95
C TYR A 170 25.92 2.09 -8.18
N LEU A 171 25.77 2.91 -9.23
CA LEU A 171 24.49 3.53 -9.55
C LEU A 171 23.43 2.50 -9.97
N LEU A 172 23.84 1.50 -10.77
CA LEU A 172 22.94 0.42 -11.19
C LEU A 172 22.52 -0.47 -10.02
N GLU A 173 23.46 -0.84 -9.12
CA GLU A 173 23.16 -1.68 -7.96
C GLU A 173 22.18 -1.01 -6.99
N ARG A 174 22.31 0.28 -6.78
CA ARG A 174 21.38 1.08 -5.96
C ARG A 174 19.92 0.99 -6.41
N GLU A 175 19.67 0.72 -7.67
CA GLU A 175 18.31 0.64 -8.22
C GLU A 175 17.58 -0.64 -7.85
N SER A 176 18.30 -1.66 -7.31
CA SER A 176 17.73 -2.99 -7.06
C SER A 176 18.16 -3.63 -5.73
N VAL A 177 19.14 -3.06 -5.02
CA VAL A 177 19.68 -3.63 -3.77
C VAL A 177 18.66 -3.66 -2.62
N LEU A 178 17.69 -2.72 -2.62
CA LEU A 178 16.64 -2.69 -1.62
C LEU A 178 15.42 -3.54 -2.07
N PRO A 179 14.73 -4.19 -1.11
CA PRO A 179 13.50 -4.92 -1.41
C PRO A 179 12.36 -3.98 -1.79
N HIS A 180 11.23 -4.55 -2.23
CA HIS A 180 10.01 -3.78 -2.37
C HIS A 180 9.52 -3.30 -1.00
N PHE A 181 9.18 -2.01 -0.89
CA PHE A 181 8.50 -1.43 0.26
C PHE A 181 7.00 -1.48 0.00
N ASN A 182 6.27 -2.30 0.76
CA ASN A 182 4.88 -2.62 0.45
C ASN A 182 3.87 -1.73 1.16
N ARG A 183 4.13 -1.37 2.43
CA ARG A 183 3.20 -0.59 3.25
C ARG A 183 3.92 0.19 4.33
N VAL A 184 3.35 1.35 4.69
CA VAL A 184 3.76 2.14 5.85
C VAL A 184 2.59 2.33 6.80
N THR A 185 2.87 2.40 8.11
CA THR A 185 1.94 2.87 9.13
C THR A 185 2.58 3.97 9.95
N VAL A 186 1.80 4.98 10.31
CA VAL A 186 2.32 6.18 10.98
C VAL A 186 1.56 6.46 12.26
N GLN A 187 2.30 6.75 13.34
CA GLN A 187 1.74 7.22 14.59
C GLN A 187 2.60 8.38 15.15
N GLY A 188 2.08 9.60 15.06
CA GLY A 188 2.87 10.79 15.39
C GLY A 188 4.04 10.94 14.42
N GLU A 189 5.27 10.97 14.94
CA GLU A 189 6.50 11.05 14.15
C GLU A 189 7.09 9.66 13.83
N GLN A 190 6.59 8.60 14.47
CA GLN A 190 7.05 7.23 14.22
C GLN A 190 6.39 6.66 12.96
N ILE A 191 7.23 6.11 12.09
CA ILE A 191 6.82 5.39 10.88
C ILE A 191 7.38 3.98 10.97
N LEU A 192 6.55 3.00 10.68
CA LEU A 192 6.97 1.62 10.44
C LEU A 192 6.70 1.28 8.99
N MET A 193 7.62 0.56 8.35
CA MET A 193 7.54 0.15 6.97
C MET A 193 7.83 -1.34 6.86
N VAL A 194 7.03 -2.04 6.06
CA VAL A 194 7.23 -3.47 5.76
C VAL A 194 7.39 -3.71 4.27
N GLY A 195 8.04 -4.81 3.94
CA GLY A 195 8.34 -5.16 2.56
C GLY A 195 8.64 -6.63 2.32
N GLU A 196 9.30 -6.88 1.20
CA GLU A 196 9.72 -8.22 0.82
C GLU A 196 10.87 -8.73 1.69
N ALA A 197 11.10 -10.05 1.65
CA ALA A 197 12.19 -10.74 2.35
C ALA A 197 12.25 -10.39 3.84
N GLY A 198 11.10 -10.31 4.52
CA GLY A 198 11.03 -10.02 5.95
C GLY A 198 11.44 -8.59 6.35
N PHE A 199 11.52 -7.71 5.37
CA PHE A 199 11.93 -6.33 5.63
C PHE A 199 10.95 -5.62 6.55
N VAL A 200 11.46 -5.11 7.68
CA VAL A 200 10.77 -4.20 8.59
C VAL A 200 11.74 -3.09 8.98
N ALA A 201 11.29 -1.86 8.91
CA ALA A 201 12.07 -0.70 9.31
C ALA A 201 11.25 0.31 10.10
N VAL A 202 11.92 1.09 10.93
CA VAL A 202 11.33 2.13 11.76
C VAL A 202 12.07 3.45 11.54
N SER A 203 11.31 4.53 11.52
CA SER A 203 11.79 5.90 11.68
C SER A 203 11.05 6.55 12.85
N ASP A 204 11.77 7.26 13.72
CA ASP A 204 11.23 7.98 14.86
C ASP A 204 11.26 9.52 14.66
N ASP A 205 11.55 9.97 13.44
CA ASP A 205 11.73 11.38 13.08
C ASP A 205 11.07 11.75 11.75
N ALA A 206 9.86 11.25 11.52
CA ALA A 206 9.06 11.51 10.31
C ALA A 206 9.76 11.12 9.00
N GLY A 207 10.52 10.03 9.00
CA GLY A 207 11.17 9.47 7.81
C GLY A 207 12.51 10.09 7.43
N GLN A 208 13.12 10.94 8.29
CA GLN A 208 14.42 11.51 8.02
C GLN A 208 15.55 10.50 8.19
N ASN A 209 15.48 9.71 9.26
CA ASN A 209 16.41 8.62 9.52
C ASN A 209 15.65 7.30 9.71
N TRP A 210 16.24 6.23 9.21
CA TRP A 210 15.65 4.91 9.24
C TRP A 210 16.56 3.90 9.91
N ARG A 211 15.97 2.96 10.63
CA ARG A 211 16.64 1.79 11.22
C ARG A 211 15.90 0.53 10.79
N ARG A 212 16.60 -0.37 10.10
CA ARG A 212 16.08 -1.71 9.81
C ARG A 212 16.01 -2.50 11.11
N LEU A 213 14.90 -3.20 11.35
CA LEU A 213 14.73 -4.08 12.50
C LEU A 213 15.42 -5.43 12.23
N GLU A 214 15.70 -6.17 13.33
CA GLU A 214 16.25 -7.51 13.23
C GLU A 214 15.25 -8.44 12.53
N GLU A 215 15.77 -9.28 11.62
CA GLU A 215 14.95 -10.18 10.84
C GLU A 215 14.39 -11.30 11.70
N PHE A 216 13.08 -11.46 11.73
CA PHE A 216 12.34 -12.53 12.42
C PHE A 216 11.60 -13.45 11.44
N TYR A 217 11.53 -13.09 10.18
CA TYR A 217 10.85 -13.79 9.10
C TYR A 217 11.52 -13.45 7.78
N ASN A 218 11.56 -14.40 6.82
CA ASN A 218 12.25 -14.20 5.54
C ASN A 218 11.30 -14.18 4.32
N GLY A 219 9.99 -14.10 4.52
CA GLY A 219 8.99 -13.96 3.45
C GLY A 219 8.49 -12.53 3.34
N SER A 220 7.73 -12.23 2.26
CA SER A 220 7.15 -10.90 2.05
C SER A 220 6.03 -10.60 3.05
N LEU A 221 6.09 -9.39 3.62
CA LEU A 221 5.07 -8.76 4.44
C LEU A 221 4.35 -7.71 3.58
N PHE A 222 3.01 -7.72 3.57
CA PHE A 222 2.21 -6.85 2.70
C PHE A 222 1.50 -5.75 3.45
N ASP A 223 1.27 -5.93 4.76
CA ASP A 223 0.66 -4.88 5.58
C ASP A 223 1.22 -4.88 6.99
N ILE A 224 1.17 -3.70 7.62
CA ILE A 224 1.51 -3.45 9.00
C ILE A 224 0.47 -2.54 9.64
N HIS A 225 -0.06 -2.93 10.78
CA HIS A 225 -1.08 -2.18 11.51
C HIS A 225 -0.71 -2.02 12.97
N ARG A 226 -0.84 -0.81 13.49
CA ARG A 226 -0.78 -0.55 14.92
C ARG A 226 -2.20 -0.53 15.47
N THR A 227 -2.52 -1.47 16.37
CA THR A 227 -3.83 -1.57 16.96
C THR A 227 -4.12 -0.40 17.92
N ALA A 228 -5.39 -0.13 18.20
CA ALA A 228 -5.81 0.90 19.15
C ALA A 228 -5.20 0.71 20.55
N THR A 229 -4.79 -0.51 20.91
CA THR A 229 -4.11 -0.82 22.19
C THR A 229 -2.58 -0.70 22.12
N GLY A 230 -2.03 -0.33 20.97
CA GLY A 230 -0.59 -0.08 20.75
C GLY A 230 0.21 -1.28 20.25
N SER A 231 -0.37 -2.48 20.13
CA SER A 231 0.34 -3.63 19.55
C SER A 231 0.53 -3.45 18.04
N LEU A 232 1.61 -4.04 17.51
CA LEU A 232 1.83 -4.12 16.07
C LEU A 232 1.41 -5.49 15.55
N LEU A 233 0.82 -5.50 14.37
CA LEU A 233 0.54 -6.70 13.59
C LEU A 233 1.15 -6.53 12.20
N VAL A 234 1.79 -7.58 11.69
CA VAL A 234 2.23 -7.66 10.30
C VAL A 234 1.65 -8.91 9.66
N ALA A 235 1.28 -8.82 8.39
CA ALA A 235 0.69 -9.92 7.64
C ALA A 235 1.35 -10.06 6.27
N GLY A 236 1.46 -11.30 5.77
CA GLY A 236 2.16 -11.54 4.51
C GLY A 236 1.83 -12.86 3.82
N LEU A 237 2.86 -13.40 3.17
CA LEU A 237 2.76 -14.63 2.38
C LEU A 237 2.32 -15.82 3.21
N ARG A 238 1.51 -16.71 2.58
CA ARG A 238 1.14 -18.04 3.09
C ARG A 238 0.43 -18.03 4.44
N GLY A 239 -0.25 -16.93 4.80
CA GLY A 239 -0.98 -16.78 6.06
C GLY A 239 -0.05 -16.49 7.26
N ASN A 240 1.19 -16.08 7.03
CA ASN A 240 2.05 -15.69 8.13
C ASN A 240 1.61 -14.35 8.69
N VAL A 241 1.37 -14.33 10.00
CA VAL A 241 1.02 -13.14 10.80
C VAL A 241 1.89 -13.12 12.03
N PHE A 242 2.46 -11.98 12.34
CA PHE A 242 3.24 -11.79 13.57
C PHE A 242 2.69 -10.60 14.34
N ARG A 243 2.77 -10.70 15.66
CA ARG A 243 2.34 -9.67 16.58
C ARG A 243 3.48 -9.27 17.50
N SER A 244 3.67 -7.97 17.66
CA SER A 244 4.56 -7.39 18.67
C SER A 244 3.74 -6.62 19.71
N SER A 245 4.18 -6.67 20.99
CA SER A 245 3.62 -5.87 22.09
C SER A 245 4.66 -4.91 22.70
N ASP A 246 5.82 -4.79 22.07
CA ASP A 246 7.00 -4.04 22.52
C ASP A 246 7.60 -3.18 21.39
N ASP A 247 6.72 -2.57 20.56
CA ASP A 247 7.09 -1.66 19.47
C ASP A 247 8.02 -2.26 18.40
N GLY A 248 7.95 -3.59 18.22
CA GLY A 248 8.73 -4.29 17.20
C GLY A 248 10.08 -4.84 17.70
N ASP A 249 10.36 -4.75 19.01
CA ASP A 249 11.57 -5.33 19.57
C ASP A 249 11.54 -6.88 19.56
N SER A 250 10.34 -7.45 19.71
CA SER A 250 10.12 -8.89 19.52
C SER A 250 8.79 -9.19 18.84
N TRP A 251 8.76 -10.34 18.12
CA TRP A 251 7.62 -10.75 17.33
C TRP A 251 7.20 -12.18 17.67
N GLN A 252 5.89 -12.37 17.87
CA GLN A 252 5.27 -13.67 18.07
C GLN A 252 4.47 -14.06 16.84
N GLU A 253 4.72 -15.21 16.27
CA GLU A 253 3.89 -15.79 15.20
C GLU A 253 2.50 -16.15 15.74
N ILE A 254 1.47 -15.80 14.99
CA ILE A 254 0.06 -16.08 15.28
C ILE A 254 -0.42 -17.18 14.34
N GLU A 255 -0.82 -18.31 14.89
CA GLU A 255 -1.37 -19.42 14.12
C GLU A 255 -2.76 -19.06 13.56
N LEU A 256 -2.95 -19.22 12.26
CA LEU A 256 -4.20 -18.92 11.57
C LEU A 256 -4.90 -20.19 11.06
N PRO A 257 -6.24 -20.15 10.92
CA PRO A 257 -7.02 -21.27 10.35
C PRO A 257 -6.88 -21.40 8.81
N VAL A 258 -6.16 -20.47 8.15
CA VAL A 258 -5.95 -20.43 6.69
C VAL A 258 -4.49 -20.24 6.37
N SER A 259 -4.08 -20.66 5.16
CA SER A 259 -2.71 -20.48 4.64
C SER A 259 -2.64 -19.55 3.42
N ALA A 260 -3.69 -18.77 3.18
CA ALA A 260 -3.75 -17.84 2.05
C ALA A 260 -2.82 -16.64 2.29
N THR A 261 -2.25 -16.08 1.22
CA THR A 261 -1.57 -14.79 1.29
C THR A 261 -2.51 -13.71 1.78
N LEU A 262 -2.07 -12.96 2.78
CA LEU A 262 -2.83 -11.86 3.38
C LEU A 262 -2.33 -10.53 2.84
N HIS A 263 -3.26 -9.64 2.49
CA HIS A 263 -2.98 -8.37 1.81
C HIS A 263 -3.16 -7.16 2.72
N SER A 264 -4.11 -7.20 3.68
CA SER A 264 -4.44 -6.04 4.49
C SER A 264 -4.87 -6.41 5.91
N ILE A 265 -4.64 -5.48 6.81
CA ILE A 265 -5.03 -5.48 8.22
C ILE A 265 -5.78 -4.18 8.49
N PHE A 266 -6.98 -4.26 9.05
CA PHE A 266 -7.72 -3.08 9.51
C PHE A 266 -8.49 -3.37 10.79
N GLU A 267 -8.89 -2.32 11.52
CA GLU A 267 -9.54 -2.39 12.82
C GLU A 267 -10.84 -1.59 12.81
N ASP A 268 -11.88 -2.07 13.49
CA ASP A 268 -13.11 -1.34 13.68
C ASP A 268 -13.11 -0.55 15.01
N ASP A 269 -14.10 0.33 15.19
CA ASP A 269 -14.25 1.17 16.40
C ASP A 269 -14.44 0.36 17.72
N ALA A 270 -14.78 -0.92 17.62
CA ALA A 270 -14.90 -1.83 18.75
C ALA A 270 -13.57 -2.54 19.08
N GLY A 271 -12.52 -2.31 18.30
CA GLY A 271 -11.22 -2.96 18.45
C GLY A 271 -11.16 -4.37 17.84
N HIS A 272 -12.11 -4.72 16.96
CA HIS A 272 -12.00 -5.97 16.22
C HIS A 272 -11.03 -5.76 15.03
N ILE A 273 -10.07 -6.67 14.90
CA ILE A 273 -9.07 -6.63 13.84
C ILE A 273 -9.48 -7.62 12.77
N TYR A 274 -9.35 -7.18 11.52
CA TYR A 274 -9.66 -7.98 10.33
C TYR A 274 -8.41 -8.18 9.49
N LEU A 275 -8.25 -9.40 8.95
CA LEU A 275 -7.24 -9.72 7.93
C LEU A 275 -7.97 -10.12 6.66
N THR A 276 -7.47 -9.62 5.53
CA THR A 276 -8.01 -9.99 4.21
C THR A 276 -6.93 -10.56 3.31
N GLY A 277 -7.31 -11.39 2.33
CA GLY A 277 -6.32 -12.02 1.47
C GLY A 277 -6.90 -12.81 0.30
N ASN A 278 -6.01 -13.61 -0.29
CA ASN A 278 -6.34 -14.51 -1.39
C ASN A 278 -7.38 -15.58 -0.98
N ALA A 279 -7.99 -16.19 -1.98
CA ALA A 279 -8.99 -17.27 -1.80
C ALA A 279 -10.19 -16.85 -0.92
N GLY A 280 -10.54 -15.55 -0.92
CA GLY A 280 -11.65 -15.01 -0.14
C GLY A 280 -11.34 -14.88 1.35
N ALA A 281 -10.08 -15.00 1.76
CA ALA A 281 -9.69 -14.94 3.17
C ALA A 281 -10.22 -13.65 3.81
N LEU A 282 -10.98 -13.82 4.88
CA LEU A 282 -11.46 -12.78 5.80
C LEU A 282 -11.42 -13.37 7.19
N LEU A 283 -10.57 -12.86 8.05
CA LEU A 283 -10.40 -13.34 9.41
C LEU A 283 -10.69 -12.21 10.39
N GLN A 284 -11.23 -12.54 11.56
CA GLN A 284 -11.55 -11.56 12.61
C GLN A 284 -10.90 -11.97 13.93
N SER A 285 -10.25 -11.01 14.58
CA SER A 285 -9.82 -11.11 15.97
C SER A 285 -10.65 -10.17 16.85
N GLN A 286 -11.00 -10.65 18.07
CA GLN A 286 -11.66 -9.88 19.13
C GLN A 286 -10.79 -9.75 20.38
N ASP A 287 -9.52 -10.21 20.30
CA ASP A 287 -8.59 -10.27 21.43
C ASP A 287 -7.24 -9.61 21.09
N ASN A 288 -7.29 -8.48 20.34
CA ASN A 288 -6.12 -7.71 19.95
C ASN A 288 -5.10 -8.51 19.13
N GLY A 289 -5.57 -9.30 18.18
CA GLY A 289 -4.74 -10.04 17.24
C GLY A 289 -4.09 -11.30 17.77
N GLN A 290 -4.51 -11.81 18.94
CA GLN A 290 -3.94 -13.03 19.52
C GLN A 290 -4.52 -14.29 18.87
N ARG A 291 -5.79 -14.26 18.45
CA ARG A 291 -6.48 -15.36 17.76
C ARG A 291 -7.41 -14.82 16.71
N PHE A 292 -7.59 -15.58 15.66
CA PHE A 292 -8.46 -15.22 14.56
C PHE A 292 -9.52 -16.29 14.28
N THR A 293 -10.74 -15.83 14.03
CA THR A 293 -11.88 -16.67 13.57
C THR A 293 -12.00 -16.51 12.05
N ASP A 294 -12.25 -17.61 11.35
CA ASP A 294 -12.44 -17.66 9.91
C ASP A 294 -13.86 -17.18 9.51
N LEU A 295 -13.92 -16.11 8.75
CA LEU A 295 -15.11 -15.51 8.13
C LEU A 295 -14.97 -15.48 6.60
N SER A 296 -14.06 -16.29 6.03
CA SER A 296 -13.72 -16.28 4.60
C SER A 296 -14.93 -16.37 3.70
N GLN A 297 -14.86 -15.64 2.59
CA GLN A 297 -15.97 -15.53 1.66
C GLN A 297 -16.04 -16.75 0.74
N PRO A 298 -17.23 -17.36 0.56
CA PRO A 298 -17.38 -18.65 -0.14
C PRO A 298 -17.13 -18.56 -1.65
N ASP A 299 -17.08 -17.36 -2.23
CA ASP A 299 -16.81 -17.19 -3.65
C ASP A 299 -15.30 -17.29 -3.99
N GLY A 300 -14.43 -17.36 -2.97
CA GLY A 300 -12.99 -17.55 -3.12
C GLY A 300 -12.25 -16.40 -3.82
N ARG A 301 -12.88 -15.23 -3.97
CA ARG A 301 -12.26 -14.08 -4.63
C ARG A 301 -11.32 -13.35 -3.71
N ALA A 302 -10.13 -13.03 -4.22
CA ALA A 302 -9.15 -12.27 -3.45
C ALA A 302 -9.73 -10.95 -2.94
N ILE A 303 -9.53 -10.68 -1.64
CA ILE A 303 -9.92 -9.44 -0.97
C ILE A 303 -8.62 -8.68 -0.70
N LEU A 304 -8.47 -7.51 -1.35
CA LEU A 304 -7.21 -6.75 -1.32
C LEU A 304 -7.14 -5.81 -0.12
N ASN A 305 -8.27 -5.20 0.24
CA ASN A 305 -8.38 -4.34 1.41
C ASN A 305 -9.85 -4.24 1.88
N GLY A 306 -10.08 -3.61 3.04
CA GLY A 306 -11.41 -3.35 3.55
C GLY A 306 -11.48 -2.25 4.59
N LEU A 307 -12.70 -1.79 4.84
CA LEU A 307 -13.01 -0.80 5.88
C LEU A 307 -14.28 -1.20 6.64
N PRO A 308 -14.35 -0.92 7.95
CA PRO A 308 -15.59 -1.05 8.70
C PRO A 308 -16.61 0.02 8.29
N LEU A 309 -17.87 -0.38 8.17
CA LEU A 309 -19.01 0.50 7.94
C LEU A 309 -20.20 0.05 8.78
N ALA A 310 -20.34 0.59 9.98
CA ALA A 310 -21.37 0.23 10.95
C ALA A 310 -21.39 -1.31 11.23
N LYS A 311 -22.42 -2.03 10.75
CA LYS A 311 -22.53 -3.50 10.90
C LYS A 311 -22.04 -4.26 9.66
N ASN A 312 -21.35 -3.60 8.76
CA ASN A 312 -20.82 -4.18 7.53
C ASN A 312 -19.34 -3.86 7.37
N LEU A 313 -18.72 -4.54 6.43
CA LEU A 313 -17.41 -4.20 5.88
C LEU A 313 -17.58 -3.78 4.42
N ILE A 314 -16.93 -2.69 4.03
CA ILE A 314 -16.66 -2.42 2.62
C ILE A 314 -15.40 -3.23 2.28
N LEU A 315 -15.49 -4.17 1.34
CA LEU A 315 -14.37 -4.98 0.88
C LEU A 315 -14.08 -4.65 -0.58
N VAL A 316 -12.82 -4.37 -0.89
CA VAL A 316 -12.35 -4.23 -2.27
C VAL A 316 -11.67 -5.52 -2.71
N THR A 317 -12.04 -6.00 -3.90
CA THR A 317 -11.69 -7.33 -4.36
C THR A 317 -11.19 -7.32 -5.81
N GLU A 318 -10.62 -8.44 -6.25
CA GLU A 318 -10.26 -8.67 -7.67
C GLU A 318 -11.45 -8.58 -8.64
N THR A 319 -12.69 -8.60 -8.14
CA THR A 319 -13.92 -8.60 -8.96
C THR A 319 -14.91 -7.49 -8.59
N GLY A 320 -14.49 -6.49 -7.82
CA GLY A 320 -15.31 -5.33 -7.49
C GLY A 320 -15.35 -4.97 -6.02
N ILE A 321 -16.21 -4.00 -5.72
CA ILE A 321 -16.46 -3.52 -4.36
C ILE A 321 -17.68 -4.25 -3.80
N LYS A 322 -17.56 -4.77 -2.58
CA LYS A 322 -18.62 -5.53 -1.88
C LYS A 322 -18.93 -4.89 -0.54
N LEU A 323 -20.20 -4.90 -0.16
CA LEU A 323 -20.65 -4.61 1.20
C LEU A 323 -21.03 -5.93 1.88
N THR A 324 -20.29 -6.32 2.92
CA THR A 324 -20.42 -7.62 3.59
C THR A 324 -20.82 -7.42 5.05
N PRO A 325 -21.91 -8.07 5.56
CA PRO A 325 -22.29 -7.97 6.96
C PRO A 325 -21.21 -8.56 7.89
N ILE A 326 -20.95 -7.89 9.01
CA ILE A 326 -20.11 -8.42 10.10
C ILE A 326 -20.96 -9.43 10.88
N GLY A 327 -20.55 -10.69 10.87
CA GLY A 327 -21.25 -11.80 11.53
C GLY A 327 -21.89 -12.75 10.53
N LYS A 328 -21.99 -14.03 10.90
CA LYS A 328 -22.73 -15.02 10.12
C LYS A 328 -24.20 -14.60 10.08
N SER A 329 -24.77 -14.43 8.90
CA SER A 329 -26.22 -14.58 8.75
C SER A 329 -26.56 -16.00 9.20
N GLU A 330 -27.29 -16.13 10.32
CA GLU A 330 -27.88 -17.38 10.76
C GLU A 330 -28.77 -18.00 9.66
#